data_3f3585f02571574f6a027682bf4c4ef9
#
_entry.id   3f3585f02571574f6a027682bf4c4ef9
#
_cell.length_a   1.000
_cell.length_b   1.000
_cell.length_c   1.000
_cell.angle_alpha   90.00
_cell.angle_beta   90.00
_cell.angle_gamma   90.00
#
_symmetry.space_group_name_H-M   'P 1'
#
loop_
_entity.id
_entity.type
_entity.pdbx_description
1 polymer ?
#
loop_
_entity_poly.entity_id
_entity_poly.type
_entity_poly.pdbx_seq_one_letter_code
_entity_poly.pdbx_strand_id
1 'polypeptide(L)'
;MKIPTNTVIESKPARVTYRGWFINDETLLSHWKVERRADLPFIMAFETLLRLGGNMVIPGTGKNAHIYRQAAADMGLIITHHHAEPLGAEMFAQAYPDLEPMYSKYPEKFRALWQAGIDAQKRDARDLEHRVPRAGR
;
A
#
# COMPACT_ATOMS: atom_id res chain seq x y z
N MET A 1 22.87 18.67 -17.75
CA MET A 1 23.97 17.73 -17.47
C MET A 1 23.81 16.54 -18.41
N LYS A 2 24.85 16.16 -19.20
CA LYS A 2 24.80 14.96 -20.05
C LYS A 2 25.61 13.87 -19.37
N ILE A 3 25.00 12.74 -19.13
CA ILE A 3 25.69 11.56 -18.56
C ILE A 3 26.21 10.75 -19.75
N PRO A 4 27.52 10.41 -19.80
CA PRO A 4 28.06 9.56 -20.86
C PRO A 4 27.39 8.18 -20.90
N THR A 5 27.17 7.65 -22.09
CA THR A 5 26.45 6.38 -22.28
C THR A 5 27.20 5.15 -21.72
N ASN A 6 28.49 5.27 -21.44
CA ASN A 6 29.30 4.24 -20.82
C ASN A 6 29.48 4.41 -19.30
N THR A 7 28.72 5.30 -18.68
CA THR A 7 28.78 5.50 -17.24
C THR A 7 28.15 4.29 -16.54
N VAL A 8 28.91 3.61 -15.70
CA VAL A 8 28.43 2.55 -14.82
C VAL A 8 28.22 3.15 -13.43
N ILE A 9 27.00 3.07 -12.91
CA ILE A 9 26.68 3.52 -11.55
C ILE A 9 26.34 2.28 -10.73
N GLU A 10 27.18 1.97 -9.76
CA GLU A 10 26.96 0.88 -8.82
C GLU A 10 26.53 1.44 -7.46
N SER A 11 25.43 0.95 -6.93
CA SER A 11 24.98 1.27 -5.57
C SER A 11 25.26 0.10 -4.63
N LYS A 12 25.64 0.40 -3.40
CA LYS A 12 25.75 -0.65 -2.36
C LYS A 12 24.36 -1.19 -2.03
N PRO A 13 24.26 -2.51 -1.73
CA PRO A 13 23.02 -3.09 -1.25
C PRO A 13 22.51 -2.34 0.01
N ALA A 14 21.21 -2.17 0.12
CA ALA A 14 20.63 -1.57 1.30
C ALA A 14 20.86 -2.47 2.52
N ARG A 15 21.16 -1.86 3.68
CA ARG A 15 21.40 -2.59 4.93
C ARG A 15 20.13 -3.26 5.50
N VAL A 16 18.97 -2.73 5.16
CA VAL A 16 17.67 -3.25 5.60
C VAL A 16 16.84 -3.66 4.40
N THR A 17 16.16 -4.79 4.50
CA THR A 17 15.35 -5.36 3.43
C THR A 17 14.12 -4.51 3.14
N TYR A 18 13.40 -4.08 4.17
CA TYR A 18 12.17 -3.33 4.03
C TYR A 18 12.39 -1.87 4.42
N ARG A 19 12.05 -0.96 3.51
CA ARG A 19 12.23 0.50 3.65
C ARG A 19 10.96 1.15 3.15
N GLY A 20 10.17 1.71 4.06
CA GLY A 20 8.83 2.15 3.68
C GLY A 20 8.37 3.41 4.35
N TRP A 21 7.25 3.92 3.83
CA TRP A 21 6.50 5.03 4.39
C TRP A 21 5.10 4.60 4.80
N PHE A 22 4.59 5.27 5.80
CA PHE A 22 3.17 5.34 6.07
C PHE A 22 2.62 6.62 5.43
N ILE A 23 1.69 6.46 4.50
CA ILE A 23 0.96 7.59 3.91
C ILE A 23 -0.20 7.92 4.84
N ASN A 24 0.05 8.85 5.76
CA ASN A 24 -1.00 9.38 6.64
C ASN A 24 -1.82 10.42 5.88
N ASP A 25 -2.67 9.94 4.99
CA ASP A 25 -3.37 10.74 3.98
C ASP A 25 -4.44 11.66 4.58
N GLU A 26 -5.04 11.29 5.70
CA GLU A 26 -6.05 12.08 6.40
C GLU A 26 -5.53 13.47 6.75
N THR A 27 -4.25 13.56 7.10
CA THR A 27 -3.61 14.82 7.48
C THR A 27 -2.84 15.46 6.34
N LEU A 28 -2.16 14.66 5.53
CA LEU A 28 -1.18 15.15 4.57
C LEU A 28 -1.73 15.29 3.14
N LEU A 29 -2.65 14.44 2.73
CA LEU A 29 -3.12 14.36 1.34
C LEU A 29 -4.60 14.71 1.14
N SER A 30 -5.42 14.73 2.19
CA SER A 30 -6.89 14.87 2.09
C SER A 30 -7.36 16.11 1.32
N HIS A 31 -6.59 17.18 1.36
CA HIS A 31 -6.91 18.44 0.68
C HIS A 31 -6.06 18.72 -0.56
N TRP A 32 -5.09 17.84 -0.84
CA TRP A 32 -4.20 18.03 -1.99
C TRP A 32 -4.77 17.33 -3.22
N LYS A 33 -5.00 18.11 -4.27
CA LYS A 33 -5.45 17.62 -5.57
C LYS A 33 -4.51 18.14 -6.65
N VAL A 34 -4.04 17.24 -7.49
CA VAL A 34 -3.23 17.57 -8.67
C VAL A 34 -4.09 17.33 -9.90
N GLU A 35 -4.19 18.32 -10.79
CA GLU A 35 -4.97 18.22 -12.03
C GLU A 35 -6.44 17.77 -11.81
N ARG A 36 -7.04 18.15 -10.68
CA ARG A 36 -8.37 17.69 -10.22
C ARG A 36 -8.49 16.19 -9.97
N ARG A 37 -7.37 15.45 -9.94
CA ARG A 37 -7.31 14.03 -9.65
C ARG A 37 -6.97 13.82 -8.17
N ALA A 38 -7.76 12.99 -7.50
CA ALA A 38 -7.55 12.64 -6.09
C ALA A 38 -6.49 11.54 -5.89
N ASP A 39 -6.28 10.70 -6.91
CA ASP A 39 -5.31 9.61 -6.89
C ASP A 39 -3.86 10.07 -7.12
N LEU A 40 -3.69 11.17 -7.86
CA LEU A 40 -2.36 11.60 -8.30
C LEU A 40 -1.40 11.91 -7.13
N PRO A 41 -1.81 12.56 -6.02
CA PRO A 41 -0.94 12.72 -4.85
C PRO A 41 -0.39 11.41 -4.29
N PHE A 42 -1.19 10.34 -4.28
CA PHE A 42 -0.75 9.00 -3.84
C PHE A 42 0.27 8.42 -4.80
N ILE A 43 0.01 8.46 -6.10
CA ILE A 43 0.94 7.99 -7.14
C ILE A 43 2.28 8.74 -7.04
N MET A 44 2.25 10.06 -6.87
CA MET A 44 3.46 10.88 -6.70
C MET A 44 4.23 10.50 -5.42
N ALA A 45 3.53 10.22 -4.31
CA ALA A 45 4.16 9.76 -3.08
C ALA A 45 4.82 8.39 -3.26
N PHE A 46 4.16 7.45 -3.93
CA PHE A 46 4.71 6.12 -4.22
C PHE A 46 5.92 6.20 -5.13
N GLU A 47 5.86 7.00 -6.19
CA GLU A 47 6.99 7.23 -7.08
C GLU A 47 8.18 7.86 -6.34
N THR A 48 7.92 8.84 -5.49
CA THR A 48 8.96 9.47 -4.66
C THR A 48 9.62 8.46 -3.73
N LEU A 49 8.84 7.60 -3.08
CA LEU A 49 9.35 6.54 -2.23
C LEU A 49 10.29 5.60 -2.99
N LEU A 50 9.89 5.15 -4.19
CA LEU A 50 10.72 4.30 -5.06
C LEU A 50 12.02 5.01 -5.48
N ARG A 51 11.94 6.29 -5.87
CA ARG A 51 13.11 7.10 -6.25
C ARG A 51 14.11 7.29 -5.10
N LEU A 52 13.63 7.30 -3.87
CA LEU A 52 14.44 7.35 -2.65
C LEU A 52 14.93 5.97 -2.18
N GLY A 53 14.70 4.92 -2.96
CA GLY A 53 15.15 3.56 -2.66
C GLY A 53 14.28 2.83 -1.65
N GLY A 54 13.07 3.31 -1.39
CA GLY A 54 12.05 2.59 -0.63
C GLY A 54 11.42 1.47 -1.45
N ASN A 55 10.83 0.50 -0.77
CA ASN A 55 10.19 -0.67 -1.41
C ASN A 55 8.93 -1.16 -0.69
N MET A 56 8.47 -0.45 0.34
CA MET A 56 7.31 -0.86 1.15
C MET A 56 6.46 0.36 1.50
N VAL A 57 5.15 0.21 1.58
CA VAL A 57 4.24 1.30 1.91
C VAL A 57 3.01 0.83 2.69
N ILE A 58 2.55 1.67 3.61
CA ILE A 58 1.15 1.69 4.04
C ILE A 58 0.47 2.73 3.15
N PRO A 59 -0.42 2.31 2.20
CA PRO A 59 -0.85 3.16 1.09
C PRO A 59 -1.90 4.22 1.43
N GLY A 60 -2.23 4.36 2.69
CA GLY A 60 -3.24 5.29 3.21
C GLY A 60 -3.88 4.77 4.47
N THR A 61 -4.95 5.40 4.90
CA THR A 61 -5.74 5.00 6.06
C THR A 61 -7.18 4.71 5.66
N GLY A 62 -7.83 3.77 6.35
CA GLY A 62 -9.22 3.41 6.16
C GLY A 62 -9.54 3.13 4.68
N LYS A 63 -10.55 3.78 4.17
CA LYS A 63 -11.02 3.58 2.80
C LYS A 63 -9.93 3.83 1.74
N ASN A 64 -9.06 4.81 1.95
CA ASN A 64 -8.01 5.16 1.00
C ASN A 64 -6.93 4.06 0.93
N ALA A 65 -6.60 3.41 2.05
CA ALA A 65 -5.70 2.26 2.05
C ALA A 65 -6.20 1.16 1.09
N HIS A 66 -7.50 0.89 1.06
CA HIS A 66 -8.10 -0.10 0.16
C HIS A 66 -8.13 0.35 -1.30
N ILE A 67 -8.40 1.64 -1.55
CA ILE A 67 -8.49 2.20 -2.91
C ILE A 67 -7.11 2.21 -3.60
N TYR A 68 -6.07 2.67 -2.89
CA TYR A 68 -4.75 2.94 -3.50
C TYR A 68 -3.74 1.79 -3.36
N ARG A 69 -4.07 0.75 -2.62
CA ARG A 69 -3.24 -0.44 -2.44
C ARG A 69 -2.84 -1.10 -3.77
N GLN A 70 -3.79 -1.24 -4.70
CA GLN A 70 -3.51 -1.85 -6.00
C GLN A 70 -2.53 -1.01 -6.82
N ALA A 71 -2.69 0.32 -6.82
CA ALA A 71 -1.77 1.21 -7.51
C ALA A 71 -0.33 1.11 -6.95
N ALA A 72 -0.18 1.02 -5.62
CA ALA A 72 1.12 0.82 -5.00
C ALA A 72 1.73 -0.54 -5.36
N ALA A 73 0.92 -1.61 -5.37
CA ALA A 73 1.35 -2.94 -5.77
C ALA A 73 1.76 -3.00 -7.25
N ASP A 74 1.00 -2.38 -8.15
CA ASP A 74 1.32 -2.28 -9.59
C ASP A 74 2.64 -1.54 -9.85
N MET A 75 3.03 -0.63 -8.96
CA MET A 75 4.32 0.05 -8.98
C MET A 75 5.46 -0.79 -8.35
N GLY A 76 5.19 -1.99 -7.85
CA GLY A 76 6.18 -2.89 -7.25
C GLY A 76 6.47 -2.66 -5.77
N LEU A 77 5.64 -1.89 -5.08
CA LEU A 77 5.77 -1.69 -3.64
C LEU A 77 5.18 -2.86 -2.84
N ILE A 78 5.87 -3.25 -1.79
CA ILE A 78 5.36 -4.21 -0.81
C ILE A 78 4.33 -3.49 0.06
N ILE A 79 3.13 -4.06 0.15
CA ILE A 79 2.04 -3.47 0.94
C ILE A 79 2.12 -3.94 2.37
N THR A 80 2.01 -3.00 3.29
CA THR A 80 1.78 -3.27 4.72
C THR A 80 0.60 -2.44 5.21
N HIS A 81 0.21 -2.61 6.47
CA HIS A 81 -1.06 -2.11 6.95
C HIS A 81 -0.91 -1.24 8.19
N HIS A 82 -1.85 -0.31 8.33
CA HIS A 82 -2.00 0.51 9.52
C HIS A 82 -2.38 -0.36 10.73
N HIS A 83 -1.97 0.03 11.94
CA HIS A 83 -2.24 -0.73 13.17
C HIS A 83 -3.74 -0.91 13.46
N ALA A 84 -4.59 0.03 13.03
CA ALA A 84 -6.05 -0.07 13.16
C ALA A 84 -6.70 -0.99 12.13
N GLU A 85 -5.93 -1.48 11.15
CA GLU A 85 -6.36 -2.33 10.03
C GLU A 85 -5.56 -3.64 9.99
N PRO A 86 -5.61 -4.45 11.06
CA PRO A 86 -4.81 -5.67 11.15
C PRO A 86 -5.15 -6.60 9.98
N LEU A 87 -4.10 -7.17 9.38
CA LEU A 87 -4.23 -8.05 8.21
C LEU A 87 -4.86 -7.35 6.98
N GLY A 88 -4.83 -6.03 6.91
CA GLY A 88 -5.46 -5.25 5.85
C GLY A 88 -7.00 -5.29 5.87
N ALA A 89 -7.57 -5.59 7.02
CA ALA A 89 -9.01 -5.58 7.22
C ALA A 89 -9.56 -4.16 7.31
N GLU A 90 -10.79 -3.97 6.90
CA GLU A 90 -11.53 -2.75 7.20
C GLU A 90 -11.66 -2.53 8.71
N MET A 91 -11.56 -1.28 9.16
CA MET A 91 -11.75 -0.94 10.57
C MET A 91 -13.17 -1.31 11.04
N PHE A 92 -13.27 -1.99 12.18
CA PHE A 92 -14.55 -2.46 12.72
C PHE A 92 -15.60 -1.33 12.83
N ALA A 93 -15.19 -0.15 13.31
CA ALA A 93 -16.09 0.99 13.47
C ALA A 93 -16.57 1.58 12.13
N GLN A 94 -15.85 1.35 11.03
CA GLN A 94 -16.31 1.74 9.69
C GLN A 94 -17.26 0.70 9.09
N ALA A 95 -16.97 -0.58 9.28
CA ALA A 95 -17.82 -1.66 8.79
C ALA A 95 -19.14 -1.80 9.57
N TYR A 96 -19.09 -1.47 10.86
CA TYR A 96 -20.24 -1.60 11.79
C TYR A 96 -20.38 -0.35 12.67
N PRO A 97 -20.81 0.79 12.13
CA PRO A 97 -20.83 2.07 12.85
C PRO A 97 -21.73 2.10 14.09
N ASP A 98 -22.75 1.24 14.12
CA ASP A 98 -23.70 1.16 15.23
C ASP A 98 -23.27 0.19 16.35
N LEU A 99 -22.10 -0.45 16.22
CA LEU A 99 -21.62 -1.43 17.17
C LEU A 99 -20.33 -0.95 17.86
N GLU A 100 -20.24 -1.23 19.15
CA GLU A 100 -19.03 -1.00 19.91
C GLU A 100 -17.89 -1.94 19.41
N PRO A 101 -16.69 -1.43 19.06
CA PRO A 101 -15.61 -2.25 18.52
C PRO A 101 -14.95 -3.12 19.59
N MET A 102 -15.65 -4.12 20.07
CA MET A 102 -15.21 -5.02 21.14
C MET A 102 -15.20 -6.48 20.67
N TYR A 103 -14.00 -7.05 20.55
CA TYR A 103 -13.82 -8.43 20.08
C TYR A 103 -14.59 -9.46 20.92
N SER A 104 -14.60 -9.30 22.25
CA SER A 104 -15.32 -10.22 23.14
C SER A 104 -16.84 -10.28 22.91
N LYS A 105 -17.42 -9.20 22.38
CA LYS A 105 -18.85 -9.14 22.03
C LYS A 105 -19.15 -9.66 20.61
N TYR A 106 -18.23 -9.42 19.68
CA TYR A 106 -18.48 -9.69 18.25
C TYR A 106 -17.32 -10.43 17.56
N PRO A 107 -16.84 -11.56 18.12
CA PRO A 107 -15.65 -12.24 17.59
C PRO A 107 -15.81 -12.68 16.13
N GLU A 108 -17.01 -13.09 15.73
CA GLU A 108 -17.29 -13.54 14.35
C GLU A 108 -17.15 -12.41 13.33
N LYS A 109 -17.61 -11.20 13.71
CA LYS A 109 -17.52 -10.03 12.83
C LYS A 109 -16.06 -9.61 12.62
N PHE A 110 -15.24 -9.61 13.68
CA PHE A 110 -13.80 -9.34 13.56
C PHE A 110 -13.11 -10.39 12.68
N ARG A 111 -13.38 -11.67 12.90
CA ARG A 111 -12.80 -12.74 12.08
C ARG A 111 -13.19 -12.63 10.61
N ALA A 112 -14.45 -12.28 10.33
CA ALA A 112 -14.93 -12.07 8.97
C ALA A 112 -14.19 -10.91 8.28
N LEU A 113 -13.96 -9.78 8.96
CA LEU A 113 -13.18 -8.66 8.44
C LEU A 113 -11.73 -9.06 8.17
N TRP A 114 -11.08 -9.75 9.11
CA TRP A 114 -9.70 -10.21 8.93
C TRP A 114 -9.57 -11.20 7.77
N GLN A 115 -10.50 -12.13 7.65
CA GLN A 115 -10.51 -13.09 6.54
C GLN A 115 -10.71 -12.40 5.20
N ALA A 116 -11.62 -11.42 5.13
CA ALA A 116 -11.83 -10.63 3.93
C ALA A 116 -10.55 -9.84 3.52
N GLY A 117 -9.84 -9.26 4.49
CA GLY A 117 -8.56 -8.59 4.26
C GLY A 117 -7.50 -9.54 3.69
N ILE A 118 -7.34 -10.73 4.29
CA ILE A 118 -6.42 -11.76 3.81
C ILE A 118 -6.76 -12.22 2.38
N ASP A 119 -8.04 -12.46 2.11
CA ASP A 119 -8.47 -12.96 0.80
C ASP A 119 -8.34 -11.90 -0.30
N ALA A 120 -8.49 -10.62 0.04
CA ALA A 120 -8.22 -9.53 -0.87
C ALA A 120 -6.74 -9.48 -1.28
N GLN A 121 -5.81 -9.61 -0.32
CA GLN A 121 -4.38 -9.62 -0.60
C GLN A 121 -3.92 -10.81 -1.44
N LYS A 122 -4.52 -11.98 -1.25
CA LYS A 122 -4.23 -13.16 -2.09
C LYS A 122 -4.64 -12.95 -3.54
N ARG A 123 -5.68 -12.19 -3.80
CA ARG A 123 -6.10 -11.82 -5.16
C ARG A 123 -5.09 -10.87 -5.80
N ASP A 124 -4.70 -9.84 -5.08
CA ASP A 124 -3.74 -8.84 -5.55
C ASP A 124 -2.37 -9.47 -5.90
N ALA A 125 -1.90 -10.40 -5.07
CA ALA A 125 -0.66 -11.13 -5.32
C ALA A 125 -0.73 -12.01 -6.60
N ARG A 126 -1.86 -12.67 -6.85
CA ARG A 126 -2.07 -13.47 -8.08
C ARG A 126 -2.11 -12.61 -9.33
N ASP A 127 -2.73 -11.44 -9.26
CA ASP A 127 -2.77 -10.50 -10.36
C ASP A 127 -1.38 -9.95 -10.73
N LEU A 128 -0.51 -9.76 -9.74
CA LEU A 128 0.89 -9.40 -9.96
C LEU A 128 1.69 -10.50 -10.65
N GLU A 129 1.52 -11.76 -10.26
CA GLU A 129 2.20 -12.91 -10.91
C GLU A 129 1.82 -13.05 -12.39
N HIS A 130 0.59 -12.71 -12.77
CA HIS A 130 0.12 -12.74 -14.15
C HIS A 130 0.58 -11.55 -15.00
N ARG A 131 0.94 -10.41 -14.35
CA ARG A 131 1.37 -9.19 -15.04
C ARG A 131 2.87 -9.11 -15.29
N VAL A 132 3.68 -9.85 -14.53
CA VAL A 132 5.14 -9.91 -14.76
C VAL A 132 5.41 -10.89 -15.91
N PRO A 133 5.95 -10.44 -17.07
CA PRO A 133 6.40 -11.37 -18.10
C PRO A 133 7.45 -12.30 -17.47
N ARG A 134 7.21 -13.61 -17.51
CA ARG A 134 8.25 -14.57 -17.10
C ARG A 134 9.43 -14.34 -18.02
N ALA A 135 10.53 -13.83 -17.46
CA ALA A 135 11.80 -13.78 -18.18
C ALA A 135 12.06 -15.19 -18.69
N GLY A 136 12.16 -15.32 -20.02
CA GLY A 136 12.34 -16.60 -20.67
C GLY A 136 13.57 -17.31 -20.09
N ARG A 137 13.41 -18.60 -19.83
CA ARG A 137 14.53 -19.50 -19.52
C ARG A 137 15.37 -19.67 -20.76
#